data_7a646517d536a1cf08ba7419568e4efe
#
_entry.id   7a646517d536a1cf08ba7419568e4efe
#
_cell.length_a   1.000
_cell.length_b   1.000
_cell.length_c   1.000
_cell.angle_alpha   90.00
_cell.angle_beta   90.00
_cell.angle_gamma   90.00
#
_symmetry.space_group_name_H-M   'P 1'
#
loop_
_entity.id
_entity.type
_entity.pdbx_description
1 polymer ?
#
loop_
_entity_poly.entity_id
_entity_poly.type
_entity_poly.pdbx_seq_one_letter_code
_entity_poly.pdbx_strand_id
1 'polypeptide(L)'
;MNYKAQSFLLICFALVLSISCKQNVPVAKRVVMIGLDGFSLEGYQTAKHPNIDALFEDGVISTSTRTVMPSVTIPNWTSHLTGGGPEQHGVFGNGWEKDEHPLDPQEMDAEGYYPSIFKIVKDNIPTIKTGFYWNWKSLIKPFNEKYLDEVKFEENDEYTQNYQSALDFLIEHKDAPTLVFLYSVHVDHAGHSHQWMSPEYITAIEEVDVKIGEFIEKLKAKDLYDDTHFLLFTDHGGIGNGHGGTSEQEMIVPWMITGPGIKKDGQLKSPNSNANTAAVVASLFGINQTPASWIGKVPSGIFMEK
;
A
#
# COMPACT_ATOMS: atom_id res chain seq x y z
N MET A 1 9.06 80.85 -10.05
CA MET A 1 9.95 79.72 -10.44
C MET A 1 9.53 78.50 -9.61
N ASN A 2 8.78 77.61 -10.20
CA ASN A 2 8.23 76.44 -9.52
C ASN A 2 9.02 75.20 -9.89
N TYR A 3 9.67 74.57 -8.90
CA TYR A 3 10.26 73.25 -9.07
C TYR A 3 9.33 72.18 -8.57
N LYS A 4 8.81 71.36 -9.47
CA LYS A 4 8.07 70.13 -9.15
C LYS A 4 9.09 69.01 -8.81
N ALA A 5 9.02 68.56 -7.59
CA ALA A 5 9.71 67.32 -7.18
C ALA A 5 8.91 66.11 -7.69
N GLN A 6 9.52 65.33 -8.57
CA GLN A 6 9.00 64.00 -8.96
C GLN A 6 9.56 62.95 -8.03
N SER A 7 8.71 62.37 -7.19
CA SER A 7 9.03 61.23 -6.33
C SER A 7 9.01 59.98 -7.19
N PHE A 8 10.19 59.36 -7.38
CA PHE A 8 10.30 58.01 -7.99
C PHE A 8 10.04 56.96 -6.94
N LEU A 9 8.92 56.26 -7.07
CA LEU A 9 8.56 55.13 -6.22
C LEU A 9 9.23 53.86 -6.81
N LEU A 10 10.30 53.40 -6.20
CA LEU A 10 10.93 52.11 -6.54
C LEU A 10 10.08 51.00 -5.90
N ILE A 11 9.34 50.28 -6.73
CA ILE A 11 8.67 49.03 -6.35
C ILE A 11 9.69 47.90 -6.48
N CYS A 12 10.27 47.48 -5.36
CA CYS A 12 11.05 46.25 -5.30
C CYS A 12 10.09 45.03 -5.38
N PHE A 13 10.01 44.42 -6.53
CA PHE A 13 9.34 43.13 -6.73
C PHE A 13 10.25 42.04 -6.16
N ALA A 14 10.02 41.64 -4.92
CA ALA A 14 10.69 40.49 -4.30
C ALA A 14 10.13 39.20 -4.98
N LEU A 15 10.90 38.66 -5.93
CA LEU A 15 10.64 37.33 -6.48
C LEU A 15 10.91 36.31 -5.38
N VAL A 16 9.88 35.84 -4.71
CA VAL A 16 9.96 34.68 -3.84
C VAL A 16 10.12 33.44 -4.72
N LEU A 17 11.36 33.07 -4.96
CA LEU A 17 11.69 31.76 -5.55
C LEU A 17 11.29 30.70 -4.53
N SER A 18 10.12 30.11 -4.70
CA SER A 18 9.75 28.88 -4.02
C SER A 18 10.73 27.79 -4.48
N ILE A 19 11.78 27.58 -3.71
CA ILE A 19 12.63 26.39 -3.86
C ILE A 19 11.77 25.22 -3.38
N SER A 20 11.05 24.59 -4.33
CA SER A 20 10.48 23.28 -4.10
C SER A 20 11.65 22.32 -3.88
N CYS A 21 11.95 21.98 -2.65
CA CYS A 21 12.87 20.90 -2.33
C CYS A 21 12.27 19.60 -2.93
N LYS A 22 12.72 19.24 -4.12
CA LYS A 22 12.50 17.90 -4.64
C LYS A 22 13.22 16.94 -3.69
N GLN A 23 12.49 16.19 -2.91
CA GLN A 23 13.05 15.05 -2.21
C GLN A 23 13.61 14.10 -3.28
N ASN A 24 14.93 13.99 -3.37
CA ASN A 24 15.57 12.94 -4.17
C ASN A 24 15.53 11.66 -3.32
N VAL A 25 14.36 11.03 -3.24
CA VAL A 25 14.25 9.65 -2.79
C VAL A 25 14.97 8.79 -3.83
N PRO A 26 15.84 7.85 -3.45
CA PRO A 26 16.39 6.89 -4.41
C PRO A 26 15.23 6.21 -5.12
N VAL A 27 15.27 6.14 -6.44
CA VAL A 27 14.26 5.42 -7.20
C VAL A 27 14.30 3.96 -6.81
N ALA A 28 13.19 3.42 -6.34
CA ALA A 28 13.10 2.04 -5.89
C ALA A 28 13.46 1.08 -7.02
N LYS A 29 14.29 0.10 -6.69
CA LYS A 29 14.56 -1.04 -7.58
C LYS A 29 13.49 -2.12 -7.40
N ARG A 30 13.13 -2.41 -6.15
CA ARG A 30 12.07 -3.37 -5.80
C ARG A 30 11.13 -2.80 -4.77
N VAL A 31 9.84 -3.09 -4.94
CA VAL A 31 8.81 -2.82 -3.94
C VAL A 31 8.00 -4.09 -3.73
N VAL A 32 7.96 -4.56 -2.50
CA VAL A 32 7.13 -5.70 -2.07
C VAL A 32 6.06 -5.17 -1.12
N MET A 33 4.82 -5.32 -1.53
CA MET A 33 3.63 -4.97 -0.76
C MET A 33 3.08 -6.26 -0.13
N ILE A 34 3.11 -6.36 1.19
CA ILE A 34 2.57 -7.49 1.96
C ILE A 34 1.21 -7.06 2.51
N GLY A 35 0.15 -7.66 2.00
CA GLY A 35 -1.22 -7.43 2.42
C GLY A 35 -1.72 -8.54 3.34
N LEU A 36 -2.08 -8.21 4.57
CA LEU A 36 -2.68 -9.13 5.53
C LEU A 36 -4.14 -8.74 5.75
N ASP A 37 -5.09 -9.53 5.24
CA ASP A 37 -6.51 -9.27 5.38
C ASP A 37 -6.97 -9.37 6.83
N GLY A 38 -7.78 -8.41 7.28
CA GLY A 38 -8.37 -8.42 8.61
C GLY A 38 -7.37 -8.27 9.78
N PHE A 39 -6.14 -7.82 9.52
CA PHE A 39 -5.10 -7.65 10.54
C PHE A 39 -5.36 -6.40 11.38
N SER A 40 -6.12 -6.55 12.47
CA SER A 40 -6.51 -5.44 13.34
C SER A 40 -5.33 -4.82 14.09
N LEU A 41 -5.48 -3.53 14.47
CA LEU A 41 -4.48 -2.87 15.31
C LEU A 41 -4.33 -3.57 16.67
N GLU A 42 -5.43 -4.02 17.28
CA GLU A 42 -5.39 -4.72 18.56
C GLU A 42 -4.68 -6.08 18.43
N GLY A 43 -4.90 -6.79 17.31
CA GLY A 43 -4.16 -8.01 16.97
C GLY A 43 -2.66 -7.75 16.82
N TYR A 44 -2.27 -6.71 16.09
CA TYR A 44 -0.87 -6.28 16.00
C TYR A 44 -0.26 -5.99 17.38
N GLN A 45 -0.98 -5.32 18.27
CA GLN A 45 -0.47 -4.98 19.60
C GLN A 45 -0.39 -6.18 20.56
N THR A 46 -1.08 -7.28 20.27
CA THR A 46 -1.24 -8.43 21.19
C THR A 46 -0.41 -9.63 20.76
N ALA A 47 -0.36 -9.95 19.46
CA ALA A 47 0.35 -11.10 18.93
C ALA A 47 1.86 -10.94 19.04
N LYS A 48 2.59 -12.06 19.07
CA LYS A 48 4.05 -12.06 18.97
C LYS A 48 4.44 -12.11 17.49
N HIS A 49 5.09 -11.05 17.03
CA HIS A 49 5.48 -10.92 15.63
C HIS A 49 6.94 -10.43 15.48
N PRO A 50 7.92 -11.19 16.01
CA PRO A 50 9.33 -10.77 16.05
C PRO A 50 9.94 -10.55 14.67
N ASN A 51 9.44 -11.21 13.61
CA ASN A 51 9.94 -11.04 12.25
C ASN A 51 9.43 -9.74 11.62
N ILE A 52 8.16 -9.39 11.82
CA ILE A 52 7.58 -8.11 11.42
C ILE A 52 8.29 -6.98 12.18
N ASP A 53 8.49 -7.11 13.49
CA ASP A 53 9.23 -6.13 14.30
C ASP A 53 10.65 -5.90 13.77
N ALA A 54 11.38 -6.97 13.51
CA ALA A 54 12.75 -6.88 12.96
C ALA A 54 12.78 -6.29 11.55
N LEU A 55 11.78 -6.57 10.69
CA LEU A 55 11.69 -6.01 9.35
C LEU A 55 11.48 -4.49 9.37
N PHE A 56 10.67 -4.00 10.29
CA PHE A 56 10.29 -2.59 10.36
C PHE A 56 10.98 -1.80 11.49
N GLU A 57 11.98 -2.37 12.19
CA GLU A 57 12.76 -1.72 13.24
C GLU A 57 13.32 -0.38 12.76
N ASP A 58 13.90 -0.37 11.57
CA ASP A 58 14.47 0.79 10.88
C ASP A 58 13.47 1.41 9.87
N GLY A 59 12.16 1.33 10.14
CA GLY A 59 11.10 1.80 9.25
C GLY A 59 10.18 2.84 9.87
N VAL A 60 9.08 3.09 9.19
CA VAL A 60 8.00 3.98 9.63
C VAL A 60 6.74 3.15 9.83
N ILE A 61 6.15 3.26 11.02
CA ILE A 61 4.94 2.54 11.41
C ILE A 61 3.83 3.55 11.72
N SER A 62 2.65 3.32 11.17
CA SER A 62 1.41 3.99 11.57
C SER A 62 0.51 3.02 12.33
N THR A 63 0.12 3.40 13.52
CA THR A 63 -0.91 2.72 14.35
C THR A 63 -2.24 3.48 14.37
N SER A 64 -2.43 4.37 13.40
CA SER A 64 -3.61 5.21 13.28
C SER A 64 -4.07 5.39 11.84
N THR A 65 -3.68 4.48 10.95
CA THR A 65 -4.13 4.47 9.56
C THR A 65 -5.63 4.20 9.53
N ARG A 66 -6.35 4.98 8.72
CA ARG A 66 -7.78 4.81 8.54
C ARG A 66 -8.09 4.01 7.29
N THR A 67 -8.99 3.05 7.44
CA THR A 67 -9.63 2.38 6.31
C THR A 67 -10.55 3.36 5.57
N VAL A 68 -10.96 3.01 4.35
CA VAL A 68 -12.08 3.68 3.69
C VAL A 68 -13.40 3.04 4.09
N MET A 69 -14.51 3.75 3.89
CA MET A 69 -15.84 3.23 4.16
C MET A 69 -16.49 2.66 2.89
N PRO A 70 -17.14 1.49 2.99
CA PRO A 70 -17.23 0.61 4.16
C PRO A 70 -15.89 -0.08 4.49
N SER A 71 -15.68 -0.46 5.76
CA SER A 71 -14.50 -1.23 6.20
C SER A 71 -14.62 -2.70 5.78
N VAL A 72 -14.62 -2.92 4.47
CA VAL A 72 -14.85 -4.19 3.78
C VAL A 72 -13.69 -4.45 2.81
N THR A 73 -13.39 -5.69 2.57
CA THR A 73 -12.21 -6.20 1.86
C THR A 73 -11.97 -5.53 0.49
N ILE A 74 -12.84 -5.78 -0.51
CA ILE A 74 -12.56 -5.29 -1.88
C ILE A 74 -12.49 -3.75 -1.95
N PRO A 75 -13.37 -2.95 -1.35
CA PRO A 75 -13.23 -1.49 -1.33
C PRO A 75 -11.90 -1.00 -0.80
N ASN A 76 -11.40 -1.60 0.29
CA ASN A 76 -10.17 -1.19 0.92
C ASN A 76 -8.92 -1.63 0.15
N TRP A 77 -8.86 -2.87 -0.33
CA TRP A 77 -7.77 -3.30 -1.21
C TRP A 77 -7.73 -2.50 -2.51
N THR A 78 -8.90 -2.18 -3.07
CA THR A 78 -8.98 -1.30 -4.24
C THR A 78 -8.39 0.07 -3.91
N SER A 79 -8.73 0.65 -2.76
CA SER A 79 -8.19 1.94 -2.34
C SER A 79 -6.66 1.90 -2.14
N HIS A 80 -6.12 0.84 -1.52
CA HIS A 80 -4.68 0.65 -1.39
C HIS A 80 -3.95 0.61 -2.73
N LEU A 81 -4.52 -0.10 -3.71
CA LEU A 81 -3.85 -0.36 -4.98
C LEU A 81 -4.21 0.64 -6.09
N THR A 82 -5.09 1.61 -5.81
CA THR A 82 -5.52 2.61 -6.80
C THR A 82 -5.42 4.05 -6.33
N GLY A 83 -5.18 4.30 -5.05
CA GLY A 83 -5.14 5.67 -4.52
C GLY A 83 -6.48 6.44 -4.53
N GLY A 84 -7.57 5.81 -4.97
CA GLY A 84 -8.94 6.32 -4.87
C GLY A 84 -9.64 5.85 -3.60
N GLY A 85 -10.77 6.46 -3.25
CA GLY A 85 -11.74 5.91 -2.32
C GLY A 85 -12.93 5.29 -3.08
N PRO A 86 -13.90 4.69 -2.39
CA PRO A 86 -15.08 4.08 -3.03
C PRO A 86 -15.83 5.01 -3.98
N GLU A 87 -15.94 6.31 -3.66
CA GLU A 87 -16.57 7.30 -4.52
C GLU A 87 -15.77 7.58 -5.81
N GLN A 88 -14.45 7.32 -5.82
CA GLN A 88 -13.61 7.51 -7.00
C GLN A 88 -13.55 6.25 -7.86
N HIS A 89 -13.35 5.07 -7.25
CA HIS A 89 -13.19 3.83 -8.00
C HIS A 89 -14.48 3.02 -8.20
N GLY A 90 -15.61 3.39 -7.59
CA GLY A 90 -16.90 2.74 -7.78
C GLY A 90 -17.08 1.38 -7.10
N VAL A 91 -16.13 0.98 -6.24
CA VAL A 91 -16.14 -0.34 -5.57
C VAL A 91 -16.62 -0.15 -4.13
N PHE A 92 -17.83 -0.63 -3.81
CA PHE A 92 -18.49 -0.41 -2.51
C PHE A 92 -18.67 -1.68 -1.67
N GLY A 93 -18.29 -2.85 -2.18
CA GLY A 93 -18.48 -4.12 -1.46
C GLY A 93 -17.84 -5.32 -2.15
N ASN A 94 -17.83 -6.45 -1.45
CA ASN A 94 -17.22 -7.70 -1.93
C ASN A 94 -17.98 -8.36 -3.11
N GLY A 95 -19.20 -7.92 -3.37
CA GLY A 95 -20.00 -8.35 -4.52
C GLY A 95 -19.78 -7.54 -5.80
N TRP A 96 -18.81 -6.64 -5.83
CA TRP A 96 -18.52 -5.83 -7.02
C TRP A 96 -18.12 -6.70 -8.23
N GLU A 97 -18.70 -6.35 -9.39
CA GLU A 97 -18.33 -6.94 -10.68
C GLU A 97 -18.08 -5.79 -11.67
N LYS A 98 -17.15 -5.98 -12.59
CA LYS A 98 -16.74 -4.93 -13.55
C LYS A 98 -17.89 -4.40 -14.40
N ASP A 99 -18.79 -5.28 -14.81
CA ASP A 99 -19.91 -4.95 -15.71
C ASP A 99 -21.25 -4.80 -14.96
N GLU A 100 -21.23 -4.93 -13.61
CA GLU A 100 -22.41 -4.82 -12.75
C GLU A 100 -22.06 -4.16 -11.42
N HIS A 101 -22.15 -2.85 -11.38
CA HIS A 101 -21.85 -2.04 -10.19
C HIS A 101 -22.73 -0.76 -10.15
N PRO A 102 -23.02 -0.21 -8.96
CA PRO A 102 -23.98 0.89 -8.81
C PRO A 102 -23.43 2.26 -9.22
N LEU A 103 -22.11 2.43 -9.29
CA LEU A 103 -21.45 3.68 -9.60
C LEU A 103 -20.23 3.43 -10.50
N ASP A 104 -20.17 4.13 -11.63
CA ASP A 104 -19.03 4.10 -12.52
C ASP A 104 -17.80 4.74 -11.86
N PRO A 105 -16.59 4.21 -12.13
CA PRO A 105 -15.36 4.88 -11.73
C PRO A 105 -15.25 6.28 -12.33
N GLN A 106 -14.68 7.24 -11.59
CA GLN A 106 -14.46 8.60 -12.08
C GLN A 106 -13.48 8.68 -13.26
N GLU A 107 -12.62 7.68 -13.37
CA GLU A 107 -11.61 7.57 -14.41
C GLU A 107 -11.45 6.08 -14.75
N MET A 108 -11.29 5.74 -16.03
CA MET A 108 -11.17 4.35 -16.49
C MET A 108 -10.06 4.21 -17.51
N ASP A 109 -9.40 3.04 -17.51
CA ASP A 109 -8.56 2.63 -18.63
C ASP A 109 -9.41 2.17 -19.83
N ALA A 110 -8.74 1.76 -20.91
CA ALA A 110 -9.41 1.33 -22.14
C ALA A 110 -10.29 0.09 -21.96
N GLU A 111 -10.03 -0.71 -20.94
CA GLU A 111 -10.75 -1.93 -20.61
C GLU A 111 -11.83 -1.70 -19.52
N GLY A 112 -12.03 -0.45 -19.06
CA GLY A 112 -13.08 -0.06 -18.12
C GLY A 112 -12.71 -0.19 -16.64
N TYR A 113 -11.43 -0.39 -16.31
CA TYR A 113 -10.96 -0.46 -14.92
C TYR A 113 -10.48 0.89 -14.41
N TYR A 114 -10.70 1.15 -13.13
CA TYR A 114 -10.08 2.29 -12.47
C TYR A 114 -8.55 2.14 -12.43
N PRO A 115 -7.75 3.20 -12.70
CA PRO A 115 -6.30 3.07 -12.83
C PRO A 115 -5.62 2.60 -11.54
N SER A 116 -5.02 1.40 -11.59
CA SER A 116 -4.24 0.84 -10.47
C SER A 116 -2.79 1.29 -10.49
N ILE A 117 -2.11 1.11 -9.34
CA ILE A 117 -0.66 1.36 -9.23
C ILE A 117 0.13 0.52 -10.25
N PHE A 118 -0.33 -0.70 -10.58
CA PHE A 118 0.30 -1.54 -11.59
C PHE A 118 0.27 -0.88 -12.97
N LYS A 119 -0.88 -0.31 -13.37
CA LYS A 119 -0.98 0.49 -14.60
C LYS A 119 -0.02 1.67 -14.55
N ILE A 120 -0.03 2.44 -13.46
CA ILE A 120 0.77 3.65 -13.33
C ILE A 120 2.27 3.36 -13.44
N VAL A 121 2.76 2.30 -12.79
CA VAL A 121 4.18 1.94 -12.91
C VAL A 121 4.52 1.41 -14.30
N LYS A 122 3.65 0.63 -14.94
CA LYS A 122 3.85 0.14 -16.33
C LYS A 122 3.91 1.28 -17.34
N ASP A 123 3.02 2.25 -17.22
CA ASP A 123 2.98 3.40 -18.13
C ASP A 123 4.22 4.30 -18.02
N ASN A 124 4.82 4.38 -16.82
CA ASN A 124 5.98 5.25 -16.56
C ASN A 124 7.33 4.52 -16.66
N ILE A 125 7.36 3.20 -16.41
CA ILE A 125 8.58 2.39 -16.39
C ILE A 125 8.35 1.13 -17.24
N PRO A 126 8.52 1.20 -18.58
CA PRO A 126 8.17 0.08 -19.46
C PRO A 126 8.90 -1.24 -19.17
N THR A 127 10.04 -1.18 -18.46
CA THR A 127 10.84 -2.36 -18.09
C THR A 127 10.43 -2.97 -16.76
N ILE A 128 9.53 -2.34 -15.98
CA ILE A 128 9.12 -2.85 -14.68
C ILE A 128 8.40 -4.19 -14.83
N LYS A 129 8.64 -5.06 -13.87
CA LYS A 129 7.97 -6.35 -13.73
C LYS A 129 7.00 -6.32 -12.56
N THR A 130 5.81 -6.84 -12.74
CA THR A 130 4.72 -6.75 -11.78
C THR A 130 4.14 -8.12 -11.48
N GLY A 131 4.03 -8.46 -10.19
CA GLY A 131 3.49 -9.73 -9.71
C GLY A 131 2.34 -9.53 -8.74
N PHE A 132 1.34 -10.41 -8.81
CA PHE A 132 0.16 -10.40 -7.96
C PHE A 132 -0.12 -11.82 -7.46
N TYR A 133 -0.02 -12.04 -6.16
CA TYR A 133 -0.12 -13.33 -5.50
C TYR A 133 -1.20 -13.26 -4.43
N TRP A 134 -2.22 -14.12 -4.50
CA TRP A 134 -3.36 -14.03 -3.59
C TRP A 134 -4.04 -15.40 -3.38
N ASN A 135 -4.87 -15.47 -2.33
CA ASN A 135 -5.59 -16.68 -1.94
C ASN A 135 -7.08 -16.44 -1.58
N TRP A 136 -7.64 -15.29 -1.94
CA TRP A 136 -9.08 -15.04 -1.86
C TRP A 136 -9.62 -14.63 -3.23
N LYS A 137 -10.43 -15.49 -3.83
CA LYS A 137 -10.76 -15.49 -5.27
C LYS A 137 -11.22 -14.13 -5.82
N SER A 138 -12.05 -13.39 -5.07
CA SER A 138 -12.66 -12.16 -5.56
C SER A 138 -11.72 -10.96 -5.55
N LEU A 139 -10.56 -11.03 -4.91
CA LEU A 139 -9.66 -9.90 -4.74
C LEU A 139 -9.18 -9.28 -6.05
N ILE A 140 -8.92 -10.09 -7.07
CA ILE A 140 -8.37 -9.62 -8.36
C ILE A 140 -9.38 -8.85 -9.21
N LYS A 141 -10.69 -8.98 -8.95
CA LYS A 141 -11.76 -8.45 -9.81
C LYS A 141 -11.66 -6.97 -10.16
N PRO A 142 -11.28 -6.05 -9.24
CA PRO A 142 -11.17 -4.63 -9.56
C PRO A 142 -9.91 -4.24 -10.34
N PHE A 143 -9.01 -5.18 -10.60
CA PHE A 143 -7.70 -4.88 -11.19
C PHE A 143 -7.58 -5.44 -12.59
N ASN A 144 -7.06 -4.60 -13.50
CA ASN A 144 -6.80 -5.01 -14.88
C ASN A 144 -5.51 -5.85 -14.94
N GLU A 145 -5.66 -7.15 -15.16
CA GLU A 145 -4.56 -8.11 -15.23
C GLU A 145 -3.58 -7.84 -16.40
N LYS A 146 -3.96 -7.04 -17.41
CA LYS A 146 -3.08 -6.61 -18.49
C LYS A 146 -1.78 -5.95 -18.00
N TYR A 147 -1.80 -5.35 -16.83
CA TYR A 147 -0.66 -4.68 -16.22
C TYR A 147 0.13 -5.55 -15.25
N LEU A 148 -0.13 -6.87 -15.26
CA LEU A 148 0.53 -7.86 -14.40
C LEU A 148 1.33 -8.84 -15.28
N ASP A 149 2.63 -9.01 -15.00
CA ASP A 149 3.46 -9.99 -15.72
C ASP A 149 3.26 -11.41 -15.17
N GLU A 150 3.00 -11.54 -13.87
CA GLU A 150 2.65 -12.80 -13.24
C GLU A 150 1.47 -12.62 -12.27
N VAL A 151 0.52 -13.56 -12.34
CA VAL A 151 -0.60 -13.69 -11.41
C VAL A 151 -0.67 -15.13 -10.91
N LYS A 152 -0.78 -15.33 -9.59
CA LYS A 152 -0.94 -16.65 -8.99
C LYS A 152 -1.97 -16.65 -7.90
N PHE A 153 -3.00 -17.45 -8.09
CA PHE A 153 -4.06 -17.71 -7.13
C PHE A 153 -3.85 -19.07 -6.46
N GLU A 154 -3.83 -19.09 -5.13
CA GLU A 154 -3.79 -20.31 -4.34
C GLU A 154 -5.18 -20.57 -3.74
N GLU A 155 -5.70 -21.79 -3.94
CA GLU A 155 -7.00 -22.19 -3.42
C GLU A 155 -6.94 -22.66 -1.95
N ASN A 156 -8.08 -22.82 -1.31
CA ASN A 156 -8.24 -23.43 0.01
C ASN A 156 -7.48 -22.73 1.13
N ASP A 157 -7.42 -21.39 1.09
CA ASP A 157 -6.72 -20.54 2.07
C ASP A 157 -5.20 -20.80 2.16
N GLU A 158 -4.65 -21.57 1.23
CA GLU A 158 -3.22 -21.79 1.14
C GLU A 158 -2.51 -20.50 0.70
N TYR A 159 -1.69 -19.94 1.58
CA TYR A 159 -0.97 -18.70 1.29
C TYR A 159 0.56 -18.88 1.24
N THR A 160 1.06 -19.98 1.78
CA THR A 160 2.49 -20.18 1.95
C THR A 160 3.21 -20.34 0.62
N GLN A 161 2.56 -20.95 -0.38
CA GLN A 161 3.11 -21.12 -1.70
C GLN A 161 3.24 -19.77 -2.44
N ASN A 162 2.37 -18.80 -2.16
CA ASN A 162 2.46 -17.46 -2.72
C ASN A 162 3.76 -16.75 -2.34
N TYR A 163 4.29 -16.95 -1.12
CA TYR A 163 5.58 -16.44 -0.71
C TYR A 163 6.73 -17.03 -1.53
N GLN A 164 6.68 -18.33 -1.83
CA GLN A 164 7.68 -18.97 -2.68
C GLN A 164 7.60 -18.46 -4.12
N SER A 165 6.39 -18.33 -4.68
CA SER A 165 6.16 -17.80 -6.03
C SER A 165 6.65 -16.35 -6.18
N ALA A 166 6.36 -15.51 -5.20
CA ALA A 166 6.86 -14.13 -5.18
C ALA A 166 8.39 -14.07 -5.12
N LEU A 167 9.01 -14.95 -4.31
CA LEU A 167 10.47 -15.06 -4.25
C LEU A 167 11.08 -15.47 -5.60
N ASP A 168 10.51 -16.48 -6.25
CA ASP A 168 11.00 -16.99 -7.54
C ASP A 168 10.90 -15.89 -8.61
N PHE A 169 9.79 -15.15 -8.65
CA PHE A 169 9.62 -13.98 -9.51
C PHE A 169 10.67 -12.90 -9.26
N LEU A 170 10.94 -12.55 -8.01
CA LEU A 170 11.95 -11.56 -7.66
C LEU A 170 13.37 -12.00 -8.03
N ILE A 171 13.67 -13.30 -7.93
CA ILE A 171 14.93 -13.87 -8.38
C ILE A 171 15.06 -13.82 -9.92
N GLU A 172 14.02 -14.22 -10.63
CA GLU A 172 13.99 -14.21 -12.10
C GLU A 172 14.19 -12.80 -12.65
N HIS A 173 13.58 -11.80 -12.00
CA HIS A 173 13.60 -10.40 -12.44
C HIS A 173 14.57 -9.52 -11.63
N LYS A 174 15.59 -10.09 -11.00
CA LYS A 174 16.51 -9.37 -10.09
C LYS A 174 17.18 -8.13 -10.69
N ASP A 175 17.34 -8.08 -12.02
CA ASP A 175 18.01 -7.01 -12.74
C ASP A 175 17.03 -5.93 -13.26
N ALA A 176 15.71 -6.17 -13.18
CA ALA A 176 14.67 -5.23 -13.56
C ALA A 176 14.06 -4.55 -12.32
N PRO A 177 13.47 -3.34 -12.47
CA PRO A 177 12.56 -2.83 -11.45
C PRO A 177 11.39 -3.79 -11.25
N THR A 178 10.96 -4.01 -10.01
CA THR A 178 9.85 -4.92 -9.70
C THR A 178 8.85 -4.31 -8.72
N LEU A 179 7.56 -4.60 -8.92
CA LEU A 179 6.48 -4.33 -7.98
C LEU A 179 5.71 -5.61 -7.73
N VAL A 180 5.69 -6.09 -6.50
CA VAL A 180 5.00 -7.31 -6.09
C VAL A 180 3.94 -6.99 -5.05
N PHE A 181 2.73 -7.53 -5.23
CA PHE A 181 1.71 -7.59 -4.21
C PHE A 181 1.50 -9.04 -3.77
N LEU A 182 1.68 -9.28 -2.48
CA LEU A 182 1.62 -10.57 -1.83
C LEU A 182 0.56 -10.52 -0.73
N TYR A 183 -0.57 -11.17 -0.97
CA TYR A 183 -1.75 -11.10 -0.12
C TYR A 183 -2.05 -12.43 0.56
N SER A 184 -2.54 -12.34 1.80
CA SER A 184 -3.04 -13.47 2.57
C SER A 184 -4.36 -13.13 3.26
N VAL A 185 -5.37 -13.98 3.07
CA VAL A 185 -6.68 -13.91 3.75
C VAL A 185 -6.68 -14.63 5.10
N HIS A 186 -5.60 -15.31 5.48
CA HIS A 186 -5.53 -16.24 6.60
C HIS A 186 -5.99 -15.63 7.92
N VAL A 187 -5.57 -14.40 8.23
CA VAL A 187 -5.89 -13.73 9.49
C VAL A 187 -7.39 -13.34 9.54
N ASP A 188 -7.95 -12.86 8.44
CA ASP A 188 -9.38 -12.55 8.32
C ASP A 188 -10.26 -13.79 8.52
N HIS A 189 -9.91 -14.89 7.87
CA HIS A 189 -10.63 -16.16 8.02
C HIS A 189 -10.60 -16.69 9.45
N ALA A 190 -9.49 -16.52 10.17
CA ALA A 190 -9.44 -16.85 11.59
C ALA A 190 -10.38 -15.94 12.42
N GLY A 191 -10.42 -14.63 12.10
CA GLY A 191 -11.37 -13.69 12.73
C GLY A 191 -12.82 -14.05 12.51
N HIS A 192 -13.21 -14.39 11.27
CA HIS A 192 -14.57 -14.84 10.96
C HIS A 192 -14.95 -16.15 11.63
N SER A 193 -14.02 -17.10 11.69
CA SER A 193 -14.27 -18.45 12.23
C SER A 193 -14.28 -18.50 13.76
N HIS A 194 -13.39 -17.71 14.40
CA HIS A 194 -13.10 -17.84 15.83
C HIS A 194 -13.31 -16.54 16.63
N GLN A 195 -13.68 -15.46 16.00
CA GLN A 195 -13.75 -14.08 16.47
C GLN A 195 -12.38 -13.36 16.44
N TRP A 196 -12.43 -12.06 16.11
CA TRP A 196 -11.29 -11.16 16.31
C TRP A 196 -10.86 -11.21 17.79
N MET A 197 -9.56 -11.23 18.02
CA MET A 197 -8.90 -11.32 19.31
C MET A 197 -9.03 -12.67 20.03
N SER A 198 -9.61 -13.71 19.41
CA SER A 198 -9.52 -15.07 19.94
C SER A 198 -8.07 -15.60 19.92
N PRO A 199 -7.76 -16.64 20.71
CA PRO A 199 -6.44 -17.28 20.63
C PRO A 199 -6.07 -17.78 19.24
N GLU A 200 -7.05 -18.27 18.47
CA GLU A 200 -6.88 -18.75 17.09
C GLU A 200 -6.55 -17.60 16.13
N TYR A 201 -7.21 -16.46 16.28
CA TYR A 201 -6.90 -15.25 15.51
C TYR A 201 -5.49 -14.74 15.81
N ILE A 202 -5.09 -14.71 17.07
CA ILE A 202 -3.71 -14.32 17.44
C ILE A 202 -2.69 -15.32 16.89
N THR A 203 -3.00 -16.62 16.95
CA THR A 203 -2.13 -17.66 16.36
C THR A 203 -1.97 -17.46 14.85
N ALA A 204 -3.03 -17.12 14.12
CA ALA A 204 -2.96 -16.86 12.68
C ALA A 204 -2.02 -15.69 12.34
N ILE A 205 -1.98 -14.65 13.17
CA ILE A 205 -1.01 -13.54 13.01
C ILE A 205 0.42 -14.04 13.25
N GLU A 206 0.65 -14.83 14.30
CA GLU A 206 1.97 -15.38 14.63
C GLU A 206 2.48 -16.36 13.54
N GLU A 207 1.59 -17.13 12.91
CA GLU A 207 1.91 -18.00 11.77
C GLU A 207 2.35 -17.23 10.53
N VAL A 208 1.65 -16.15 10.21
CA VAL A 208 2.02 -15.27 9.07
C VAL A 208 3.34 -14.55 9.35
N ASP A 209 3.60 -14.12 10.58
CA ASP A 209 4.88 -13.53 10.99
C ASP A 209 6.06 -14.48 10.69
N VAL A 210 5.93 -15.77 11.01
CA VAL A 210 6.94 -16.77 10.70
C VAL A 210 7.18 -16.87 9.19
N LYS A 211 6.14 -16.84 8.36
CA LYS A 211 6.28 -16.91 6.89
C LYS A 211 6.92 -15.66 6.32
N ILE A 212 6.62 -14.50 6.86
CA ILE A 212 7.31 -13.25 6.50
C ILE A 212 8.79 -13.37 6.83
N GLY A 213 9.15 -13.86 8.02
CA GLY A 213 10.54 -14.07 8.40
C GLY A 213 11.29 -15.01 7.45
N GLU A 214 10.71 -16.18 7.13
CA GLU A 214 11.28 -17.12 6.15
C GLU A 214 11.50 -16.47 4.76
N PHE A 215 10.56 -15.67 4.30
CA PHE A 215 10.65 -14.96 3.03
C PHE A 215 11.78 -13.92 3.05
N ILE A 216 11.88 -13.12 4.11
CA ILE A 216 12.93 -12.10 4.28
C ILE A 216 14.32 -12.76 4.33
N GLU A 217 14.50 -13.84 5.07
CA GLU A 217 15.79 -14.55 5.13
C GLU A 217 16.19 -15.13 3.76
N LYS A 218 15.23 -15.62 2.98
CA LYS A 218 15.49 -16.08 1.60
C LYS A 218 15.89 -14.92 0.68
N LEU A 219 15.27 -13.73 0.82
CA LEU A 219 15.67 -12.54 0.05
C LEU A 219 17.08 -12.07 0.42
N LYS A 220 17.44 -12.08 1.71
CA LYS A 220 18.81 -11.79 2.17
C LYS A 220 19.82 -12.77 1.56
N ALA A 221 19.51 -14.06 1.56
CA ALA A 221 20.39 -15.10 0.97
C ALA A 221 20.56 -14.98 -0.55
N LYS A 222 19.74 -14.16 -1.23
CA LYS A 222 19.79 -13.89 -2.67
C LYS A 222 20.28 -12.49 -3.02
N ASP A 223 20.77 -11.73 -2.03
CA ASP A 223 21.20 -10.33 -2.19
C ASP A 223 20.09 -9.42 -2.77
N LEU A 224 18.83 -9.69 -2.41
CA LEU A 224 17.67 -8.93 -2.88
C LEU A 224 17.08 -8.02 -1.79
N TYR A 225 17.51 -8.17 -0.53
CA TYR A 225 16.93 -7.46 0.60
C TYR A 225 17.27 -5.96 0.63
N ASP A 226 18.56 -5.62 0.50
CA ASP A 226 19.06 -4.26 0.77
C ASP A 226 18.56 -3.19 -0.20
N ASP A 227 18.15 -3.57 -1.41
CA ASP A 227 17.58 -2.67 -2.42
C ASP A 227 16.06 -2.84 -2.62
N THR A 228 15.39 -3.46 -1.64
CA THR A 228 13.95 -3.66 -1.61
C THR A 228 13.27 -2.74 -0.59
N HIS A 229 12.17 -2.14 -1.01
CA HIS A 229 11.22 -1.50 -0.09
C HIS A 229 10.13 -2.49 0.26
N PHE A 230 9.83 -2.60 1.54
CA PHE A 230 8.73 -3.42 2.05
C PHE A 230 7.64 -2.53 2.61
N LEU A 231 6.41 -2.81 2.23
CA LEU A 231 5.21 -2.28 2.86
C LEU A 231 4.43 -3.44 3.46
N LEU A 232 3.93 -3.27 4.69
CA LEU A 232 2.96 -4.18 5.29
C LEU A 232 1.74 -3.39 5.70
N PHE A 233 0.57 -3.82 5.27
CA PHE A 233 -0.68 -3.13 5.52
C PHE A 233 -1.88 -4.09 5.45
N THR A 234 -3.00 -3.61 5.92
CA THR A 234 -4.25 -4.35 5.97
C THR A 234 -5.41 -3.47 5.53
N ASP A 235 -6.44 -4.08 5.06
CA ASP A 235 -7.65 -3.43 4.57
C ASP A 235 -8.60 -2.96 5.67
N HIS A 236 -8.80 -3.76 6.72
CA HIS A 236 -9.65 -3.48 7.87
C HIS A 236 -9.22 -4.26 9.11
N GLY A 237 -9.78 -3.91 10.24
CA GLY A 237 -9.81 -4.77 11.42
C GLY A 237 -11.15 -5.49 11.54
N GLY A 238 -11.59 -5.82 12.76
CA GLY A 238 -12.87 -6.47 12.96
C GLY A 238 -13.29 -6.54 14.43
N ILE A 239 -14.55 -6.91 14.64
CA ILE A 239 -15.14 -7.06 15.97
C ILE A 239 -16.09 -8.26 16.01
N GLY A 240 -16.04 -9.08 17.07
CA GLY A 240 -16.77 -10.34 17.08
C GLY A 240 -16.34 -11.22 15.91
N ASN A 241 -17.28 -11.68 15.08
CA ASN A 241 -17.00 -12.48 13.88
C ASN A 241 -17.16 -11.68 12.57
N GLY A 242 -17.07 -10.34 12.61
CA GLY A 242 -17.35 -9.55 11.42
C GLY A 242 -16.63 -8.21 11.38
N HIS A 243 -16.84 -7.52 10.26
CA HIS A 243 -16.32 -6.20 9.95
C HIS A 243 -17.29 -5.47 8.98
N GLY A 244 -16.99 -4.24 8.60
CA GLY A 244 -17.79 -3.44 7.65
C GLY A 244 -18.47 -2.24 8.29
N GLY A 245 -18.33 -2.07 9.60
CA GLY A 245 -18.87 -0.97 10.39
C GLY A 245 -17.91 0.20 10.55
N THR A 246 -18.14 0.98 11.61
CA THR A 246 -17.42 2.22 11.89
C THR A 246 -16.74 2.25 13.25
N SER A 247 -16.63 1.09 13.92
CA SER A 247 -15.92 1.00 15.18
C SER A 247 -14.41 1.27 15.02
N GLU A 248 -13.74 1.66 16.09
CA GLU A 248 -12.28 1.84 16.04
C GLU A 248 -11.58 0.53 15.70
N GLN A 249 -12.10 -0.60 16.21
CA GLN A 249 -11.57 -1.93 15.93
C GLN A 249 -11.60 -2.31 14.45
N GLU A 250 -12.58 -1.81 13.69
CA GLU A 250 -12.72 -2.05 12.26
C GLU A 250 -11.95 -1.03 11.41
N MET A 251 -11.91 0.25 11.87
CA MET A 251 -11.48 1.39 11.08
C MET A 251 -10.03 1.81 11.29
N ILE A 252 -9.41 1.47 12.42
CA ILE A 252 -8.03 1.83 12.73
C ILE A 252 -7.13 0.63 12.58
N VAL A 253 -6.16 0.73 11.67
CA VAL A 253 -5.32 -0.39 11.25
C VAL A 253 -3.84 -0.04 11.24
N PRO A 254 -2.94 -1.03 11.37
CA PRO A 254 -1.51 -0.84 11.20
C PRO A 254 -1.15 -0.65 9.72
N TRP A 255 -0.12 0.15 9.47
CA TRP A 255 0.50 0.34 8.17
C TRP A 255 1.98 0.63 8.35
N MET A 256 2.85 -0.03 7.61
CA MET A 256 4.30 0.00 7.83
C MET A 256 5.04 0.10 6.50
N ILE A 257 6.21 0.76 6.54
CA ILE A 257 7.12 0.84 5.39
C ILE A 257 8.57 0.87 5.86
N THR A 258 9.44 0.16 5.15
CA THR A 258 10.89 0.20 5.32
C THR A 258 11.62 0.09 3.98
N GLY A 259 12.89 0.43 3.95
CA GLY A 259 13.76 0.33 2.78
C GLY A 259 14.64 1.55 2.56
N PRO A 260 15.41 1.58 1.47
CA PRO A 260 16.33 2.69 1.18
C PRO A 260 15.63 4.06 1.12
N GLY A 261 16.15 5.04 1.87
CA GLY A 261 15.58 6.40 1.90
C GLY A 261 14.32 6.57 2.75
N ILE A 262 13.84 5.51 3.38
CA ILE A 262 12.76 5.59 4.38
C ILE A 262 13.36 6.08 5.71
N LYS A 263 12.59 6.92 6.39
CA LYS A 263 12.99 7.49 7.68
C LYS A 263 13.08 6.40 8.75
N LYS A 264 14.14 6.42 9.54
CA LYS A 264 14.36 5.48 10.64
C LYS A 264 13.83 6.06 11.96
N ASP A 265 12.54 6.04 12.17
CA ASP A 265 12.02 6.81 13.32
C ASP A 265 10.71 6.28 13.94
N GLY A 266 10.30 5.14 13.51
CA GLY A 266 9.24 4.38 14.12
C GLY A 266 7.84 4.90 13.85
N GLN A 267 7.44 6.08 14.32
CA GLN A 267 6.02 6.50 14.31
C GLN A 267 5.69 7.51 13.22
N LEU A 268 4.72 7.16 12.35
CA LEU A 268 4.10 8.12 11.42
C LEU A 268 3.12 9.02 12.20
N LYS A 269 3.45 10.31 12.28
CA LYS A 269 2.65 11.30 13.02
C LYS A 269 1.60 12.01 12.17
N SER A 270 1.77 11.98 10.85
CA SER A 270 0.81 12.58 9.92
C SER A 270 -0.38 11.63 9.70
N PRO A 271 -1.58 12.18 9.41
CA PRO A 271 -2.73 11.34 9.07
C PRO A 271 -2.42 10.39 7.90
N ASN A 272 -2.84 9.15 8.04
CA ASN A 272 -2.72 8.14 7.00
C ASN A 272 -4.06 7.46 6.70
N SER A 273 -4.20 6.95 5.48
CA SER A 273 -5.39 6.24 5.02
C SER A 273 -4.98 5.15 4.02
N ASN A 274 -5.81 4.13 3.88
CA ASN A 274 -5.61 3.06 2.90
C ASN A 274 -5.41 3.61 1.48
N ALA A 275 -6.09 4.68 1.10
CA ALA A 275 -5.92 5.33 -0.20
C ALA A 275 -4.51 5.93 -0.42
N ASN A 276 -3.70 6.11 0.61
CA ASN A 276 -2.36 6.70 0.48
C ASN A 276 -1.32 5.72 -0.07
N THR A 277 -1.53 4.40 0.05
CA THR A 277 -0.54 3.38 -0.29
C THR A 277 -0.07 3.47 -1.74
N ALA A 278 -0.99 3.58 -2.71
CA ALA A 278 -0.61 3.71 -4.12
C ALA A 278 0.22 4.97 -4.39
N ALA A 279 -0.11 6.10 -3.76
CA ALA A 279 0.67 7.34 -3.91
C ALA A 279 2.09 7.20 -3.32
N VAL A 280 2.24 6.50 -2.20
CA VAL A 280 3.56 6.18 -1.63
C VAL A 280 4.37 5.31 -2.59
N VAL A 281 3.78 4.23 -3.12
CA VAL A 281 4.44 3.34 -4.09
C VAL A 281 4.84 4.08 -5.36
N ALA A 282 3.97 4.93 -5.92
CA ALA A 282 4.30 5.77 -7.07
C ALA A 282 5.51 6.68 -6.76
N SER A 283 5.53 7.30 -5.58
CA SER A 283 6.64 8.15 -5.13
C SER A 283 7.96 7.37 -4.97
N LEU A 284 7.93 6.12 -4.47
CA LEU A 284 9.12 5.25 -4.40
C LEU A 284 9.76 5.03 -5.78
N PHE A 285 8.96 4.89 -6.82
CA PHE A 285 9.42 4.77 -8.20
C PHE A 285 9.70 6.13 -8.88
N GLY A 286 9.66 7.24 -8.13
CA GLY A 286 9.91 8.58 -8.67
C GLY A 286 8.79 9.13 -9.56
N ILE A 287 7.61 8.50 -9.53
CA ILE A 287 6.45 8.91 -10.33
C ILE A 287 5.69 10.00 -9.56
N ASN A 288 5.67 11.21 -10.11
CA ASN A 288 5.04 12.38 -9.49
C ASN A 288 3.68 12.75 -10.13
N GLN A 289 3.34 12.13 -11.24
CA GLN A 289 2.07 12.34 -11.93
C GLN A 289 1.20 11.10 -11.72
N THR A 290 0.17 11.24 -10.90
CA THR A 290 -0.84 10.23 -10.63
C THR A 290 -2.18 10.64 -11.24
N PRO A 291 -3.13 9.73 -11.43
CA PRO A 291 -4.48 10.06 -11.90
C PRO A 291 -5.10 11.20 -11.12
N ALA A 292 -5.84 12.08 -11.80
CA ALA A 292 -6.45 13.26 -11.15
C ALA A 292 -7.54 12.88 -10.13
N SER A 293 -8.13 11.71 -10.30
CA SER A 293 -9.12 11.13 -9.40
C SER A 293 -8.54 10.51 -8.14
N TRP A 294 -7.21 10.32 -8.05
CA TRP A 294 -6.59 9.80 -6.82
C TRP A 294 -6.67 10.83 -5.70
N ILE A 295 -7.23 10.42 -4.57
CA ILE A 295 -7.29 11.22 -3.33
C ILE A 295 -6.10 10.93 -2.40
N GLY A 296 -5.44 9.80 -2.60
CA GLY A 296 -4.28 9.37 -1.84
C GLY A 296 -3.10 10.32 -2.01
N LYS A 297 -2.38 10.52 -0.91
CA LYS A 297 -1.20 11.41 -0.83
C LYS A 297 -0.08 10.70 -0.12
N VAL A 298 1.14 11.14 -0.37
CA VAL A 298 2.29 10.69 0.41
C VAL A 298 2.26 11.40 1.77
N PRO A 299 2.08 10.67 2.89
CA PRO A 299 2.11 11.26 4.21
C PRO A 299 3.48 11.88 4.51
N SER A 300 3.49 13.03 5.19
CA SER A 300 4.75 13.64 5.62
C SER A 300 5.42 12.79 6.70
N GLY A 301 6.76 12.68 6.65
CA GLY A 301 7.54 11.93 7.63
C GLY A 301 7.83 10.47 7.26
N ILE A 302 7.52 10.03 6.04
CA ILE A 302 7.91 8.71 5.52
C ILE A 302 9.37 8.72 5.07
N PHE A 303 9.78 9.74 4.32
CA PHE A 303 11.12 9.81 3.73
C PHE A 303 12.10 10.57 4.61
N MET A 304 13.39 10.19 4.54
CA MET A 304 14.45 10.93 5.19
C MET A 304 14.50 12.39 4.69
N GLU A 305 14.63 13.34 5.61
CA GLU A 305 14.98 14.72 5.29
C GLU A 305 16.46 14.79 4.90
N LYS A 306 16.79 15.64 3.94
CA LYS A 306 18.18 15.90 3.53
C LYS A 306 18.89 16.83 4.48
#